data_18d33b0509756ff2e2d5c48222c98736
#
_entry.id   18d33b0509756ff2e2d5c48222c98736
#
_cell.length_a   1.000
_cell.length_b   1.000
_cell.length_c   1.000
_cell.angle_alpha   90.00
_cell.angle_beta   90.00
_cell.angle_gamma   90.00
#
_symmetry.space_group_name_H-M   'P 1'
#
loop_
_entity.id
_entity.type
_entity.pdbx_description
1 polymer ?
#
loop_
_entity_poly.entity_id
_entity_poly.type
_entity_poly.pdbx_seq_one_letter_code
_entity_poly.pdbx_strand_id
1 'polypeptide(L)'
;MISILEIQKTILAQLEAGEFIQGMEDYYADDVINEEASGDRVVGKAKVIANEHKILEGVATFHSCTVHSVGVGNDDGQGNGVTFAEYELKVDMKDGSTFNPKQVQVTRWQNGKAKHVLFYYDPAKL
;
A
#
# COMPACT_ATOMS: atom_id res chain seq x y z
N MET A 1 1.76 -16.07 -15.98
CA MET A 1 1.62 -14.77 -15.27
C MET A 1 1.55 -15.03 -13.77
N ILE A 2 2.27 -14.26 -12.99
CA ILE A 2 2.13 -14.29 -11.53
C ILE A 2 0.73 -13.80 -11.16
N SER A 3 0.05 -14.48 -10.24
CA SER A 3 -1.29 -14.07 -9.81
C SER A 3 -1.24 -12.73 -9.04
N ILE A 4 -2.36 -12.00 -9.06
CA ILE A 4 -2.46 -10.75 -8.29
C ILE A 4 -2.28 -11.00 -6.79
N LEU A 5 -2.70 -12.15 -6.28
CA LEU A 5 -2.47 -12.53 -4.88
C LEU A 5 -0.98 -12.67 -4.57
N GLU A 6 -0.22 -13.32 -5.46
CA GLU A 6 1.23 -13.46 -5.29
C GLU A 6 1.94 -12.12 -5.36
N ILE A 7 1.52 -11.24 -6.26
CA ILE A 7 2.05 -9.87 -6.35
C ILE A 7 1.78 -9.13 -5.04
N GLN A 8 0.55 -9.22 -4.53
CA GLN A 8 0.19 -8.56 -3.27
C GLN A 8 1.04 -9.07 -2.10
N LYS A 9 1.27 -10.39 -2.03
CA LYS A 9 2.14 -10.98 -1.01
C LYS A 9 3.59 -10.49 -1.13
N THR A 10 4.09 -10.34 -2.35
CA THR A 10 5.42 -9.80 -2.61
C THR A 10 5.55 -8.36 -2.10
N ILE A 11 4.56 -7.53 -2.39
CA ILE A 11 4.53 -6.13 -1.92
C ILE A 11 4.51 -6.09 -0.38
N LEU A 12 3.72 -6.93 0.26
CA LEU A 12 3.65 -6.98 1.72
C LEU A 12 4.98 -7.43 2.34
N ALA A 13 5.66 -8.40 1.74
CA ALA A 13 6.98 -8.82 2.20
C ALA A 13 8.01 -7.69 2.10
N GLN A 14 7.92 -6.86 1.05
CA GLN A 14 8.74 -5.67 0.91
C GLN A 14 8.45 -4.65 2.01
N LEU A 15 7.18 -4.43 2.34
CA LEU A 15 6.78 -3.54 3.45
C LEU A 15 7.32 -4.05 4.79
N GLU A 16 7.26 -5.35 5.05
CA GLU A 16 7.80 -5.95 6.25
C GLU A 16 9.32 -5.73 6.35
N ALA A 17 10.02 -5.67 5.22
CA ALA A 17 11.44 -5.39 5.14
C ALA A 17 11.78 -3.88 5.16
N GLY A 18 10.77 -3.01 5.24
CA GLY A 18 10.96 -1.56 5.21
C GLY A 18 11.15 -0.97 3.82
N GLU A 19 10.85 -1.73 2.77
CA GLU A 19 10.98 -1.30 1.38
C GLU A 19 9.65 -0.76 0.86
N PHE A 20 9.35 0.53 1.11
CA PHE A 20 8.04 1.11 0.85
C PHE A 20 7.77 1.50 -0.61
N ILE A 21 8.81 1.66 -1.42
CA ILE A 21 8.69 2.22 -2.77
C ILE A 21 8.81 1.17 -3.87
N GLN A 22 9.56 0.09 -3.62
CA GLN A 22 9.86 -0.91 -4.65
C GLN A 22 8.60 -1.50 -5.27
N GLY A 23 7.60 -1.83 -4.46
CA GLY A 23 6.33 -2.37 -4.95
C GLY A 23 5.58 -1.39 -5.85
N MET A 24 5.65 -0.11 -5.52
CA MET A 24 5.05 0.95 -6.34
C MET A 24 5.73 1.03 -7.70
N GLU A 25 7.06 1.00 -7.73
CA GLU A 25 7.82 1.04 -8.98
C GLU A 25 7.54 -0.16 -9.87
N ASP A 26 7.45 -1.36 -9.27
CA ASP A 26 7.33 -2.60 -10.02
C ASP A 26 5.89 -2.86 -10.50
N TYR A 27 4.88 -2.49 -9.71
CA TYR A 27 3.52 -2.99 -9.92
C TYR A 27 2.43 -1.94 -10.06
N TYR A 28 2.69 -0.66 -9.79
CA TYR A 28 1.68 0.37 -9.98
C TYR A 28 1.54 0.74 -11.46
N ALA A 29 0.29 0.92 -11.90
CA ALA A 29 0.01 1.45 -13.23
C ALA A 29 0.41 2.93 -13.30
N ASP A 30 0.77 3.42 -14.50
CA ASP A 30 1.18 4.80 -14.67
C ASP A 30 0.10 5.80 -14.24
N ASP A 31 -1.18 5.44 -14.37
CA ASP A 31 -2.34 6.23 -14.01
C ASP A 31 -2.98 5.81 -12.69
N VAL A 32 -2.25 5.12 -11.83
CA VAL A 32 -2.75 4.64 -10.54
C VAL A 32 -3.38 5.77 -9.72
N ILE A 33 -4.44 5.44 -8.99
CA ILE A 33 -5.05 6.33 -8.01
C ILE A 33 -4.75 5.75 -6.62
N ASN A 34 -4.11 6.56 -5.77
CA ASN A 34 -3.86 6.21 -4.37
C ASN A 34 -4.82 7.03 -3.51
N GLU A 35 -5.69 6.35 -2.77
CA GLU A 35 -6.74 7.01 -2.00
C GLU A 35 -6.58 6.70 -0.51
N GLU A 36 -6.37 7.76 0.28
CA GLU A 36 -6.22 7.66 1.73
C GLU A 36 -7.57 7.52 2.44
N ALA A 37 -7.54 7.09 3.71
CA ALA A 37 -8.75 6.96 4.54
C ALA A 37 -9.50 8.28 4.71
N SER A 38 -8.82 9.41 4.60
CA SER A 38 -9.42 10.75 4.61
C SER A 38 -10.24 11.07 3.36
N GLY A 39 -10.09 10.26 2.30
CA GLY A 39 -10.66 10.53 0.97
C GLY A 39 -9.72 11.30 0.05
N ASP A 40 -8.56 11.74 0.53
CA ASP A 40 -7.57 12.41 -0.29
C ASP A 40 -7.02 11.46 -1.34
N ARG A 41 -6.86 11.96 -2.57
CA ARG A 41 -6.36 11.18 -3.70
C ARG A 41 -5.08 11.77 -4.27
N VAL A 42 -4.17 10.87 -4.62
CA VAL A 42 -2.99 11.20 -5.43
C VAL A 42 -3.11 10.39 -6.71
N VAL A 43 -3.05 11.05 -7.86
CA VAL A 43 -3.25 10.43 -9.16
C VAL A 43 -1.95 10.43 -9.95
N GLY A 44 -1.59 9.24 -10.46
CA GLY A 44 -0.41 9.03 -11.27
C GLY A 44 0.75 8.45 -10.46
N LYS A 45 1.40 7.44 -11.04
CA LYS A 45 2.50 6.71 -10.40
C LYS A 45 3.64 7.63 -9.96
N ALA A 46 4.05 8.55 -10.81
CA ALA A 46 5.13 9.48 -10.48
C ALA A 46 4.81 10.33 -9.25
N LYS A 47 3.57 10.83 -9.16
CA LYS A 47 3.12 11.64 -8.03
C LYS A 47 2.98 10.81 -6.76
N VAL A 48 2.48 9.58 -6.88
CA VAL A 48 2.34 8.66 -5.73
C VAL A 48 3.70 8.36 -5.14
N ILE A 49 4.68 8.04 -5.98
CA ILE A 49 6.05 7.75 -5.53
C ILE A 49 6.70 9.00 -4.92
N ALA A 50 6.56 10.16 -5.54
CA ALA A 50 7.09 11.40 -5.00
C ALA A 50 6.48 11.74 -3.63
N ASN A 51 5.17 11.54 -3.48
CA ASN A 51 4.48 11.73 -2.20
C ASN A 51 5.01 10.77 -1.13
N GLU A 52 5.25 9.51 -1.49
CA GLU A 52 5.80 8.52 -0.57
C GLU A 52 7.21 8.89 -0.11
N HIS A 53 8.08 9.34 -1.01
CA HIS A 53 9.41 9.83 -0.64
C HIS A 53 9.31 10.97 0.37
N LYS A 54 8.37 11.89 0.15
CA LYS A 54 8.16 13.01 1.07
C LYS A 54 7.70 12.55 2.45
N ILE A 55 6.80 11.57 2.51
CA ILE A 55 6.35 10.98 3.77
C ILE A 55 7.53 10.31 4.48
N LEU A 56 8.35 9.55 3.76
CA LEU A 56 9.48 8.84 4.32
C LEU A 56 10.55 9.78 4.89
N GLU A 57 10.69 10.98 4.35
CA GLU A 57 11.57 12.01 4.93
C GLU A 57 11.20 12.36 6.37
N GLY A 58 9.92 12.24 6.72
CA GLY A 58 9.41 12.50 8.07
C GLY A 58 9.52 11.32 9.03
N VAL A 59 9.97 10.14 8.56
CA VAL A 59 10.08 8.94 9.38
C VAL A 59 11.43 8.94 10.11
N ALA A 60 11.39 8.82 11.45
CA ALA A 60 12.59 8.65 12.27
C ALA A 60 12.97 7.18 12.39
N THR A 61 12.01 6.31 12.71
CA THR A 61 12.23 4.88 12.94
C THR A 61 11.10 4.05 12.39
N PHE A 62 11.42 3.08 11.57
CA PHE A 62 10.50 2.02 11.17
C PHE A 62 10.62 0.88 12.18
N HIS A 63 9.52 0.54 12.87
CA HIS A 63 9.51 -0.54 13.85
C HIS A 63 9.08 -1.86 13.23
N SER A 64 7.92 -1.88 12.61
CA SER A 64 7.34 -3.13 12.12
C SER A 64 6.21 -2.90 11.11
N CYS A 65 6.00 -3.92 10.29
CA CYS A 65 4.78 -4.12 9.53
C CYS A 65 4.33 -5.54 9.83
N THR A 66 3.16 -5.71 10.44
CA THR A 66 2.61 -7.01 10.79
C THR A 66 1.42 -7.31 9.90
N VAL A 67 1.55 -8.31 9.04
CA VAL A 67 0.48 -8.73 8.13
C VAL A 67 -0.39 -9.76 8.85
N HIS A 68 -1.69 -9.50 8.93
CA HIS A 68 -2.66 -10.39 9.58
C HIS A 68 -3.38 -11.28 8.59
N SER A 69 -3.80 -10.73 7.45
CA SER A 69 -4.52 -11.52 6.45
C SER A 69 -4.36 -10.92 5.05
N VAL A 70 -4.45 -11.79 4.05
CA VAL A 70 -4.42 -11.43 2.64
C VAL A 70 -5.48 -12.25 1.93
N GLY A 71 -6.25 -11.61 1.06
CA GLY A 71 -7.27 -12.30 0.28
C GLY A 71 -7.40 -11.75 -1.12
N VAL A 72 -8.18 -12.42 -1.95
CA VAL A 72 -8.42 -12.04 -3.32
C VAL A 72 -9.91 -12.22 -3.67
N GLY A 73 -10.43 -11.30 -4.45
CA GLY A 73 -11.78 -11.37 -5.00
C GLY A 73 -11.78 -11.08 -6.48
N ASN A 74 -12.75 -11.65 -7.20
CA ASN A 74 -12.97 -11.41 -8.63
C ASN A 74 -11.71 -11.62 -9.51
N ASP A 75 -10.84 -12.54 -9.10
CA ASP A 75 -9.62 -12.86 -9.86
C ASP A 75 -9.99 -13.63 -11.13
N ASP A 76 -9.68 -13.06 -12.29
CA ASP A 76 -9.95 -13.69 -13.58
C ASP A 76 -8.79 -14.55 -14.10
N GLY A 77 -7.69 -14.63 -13.33
CA GLY A 77 -6.48 -15.36 -13.74
C GLY A 77 -5.67 -14.64 -14.82
N GLN A 78 -6.05 -13.42 -15.20
CA GLN A 78 -5.41 -12.63 -16.25
C GLN A 78 -4.84 -11.30 -15.73
N GLY A 79 -4.65 -11.21 -14.41
CA GLY A 79 -4.11 -9.99 -13.79
C GLY A 79 -5.17 -8.95 -13.43
N ASN A 80 -6.46 -9.33 -13.46
CA ASN A 80 -7.58 -8.47 -13.09
C ASN A 80 -8.27 -9.04 -11.86
N GLY A 81 -8.69 -8.15 -10.96
CA GLY A 81 -9.37 -8.52 -9.74
C GLY A 81 -9.07 -7.55 -8.61
N VAL A 82 -9.31 -7.99 -7.39
CA VAL A 82 -9.15 -7.17 -6.19
C VAL A 82 -8.40 -7.97 -5.14
N THR A 83 -7.40 -7.35 -4.50
CA THR A 83 -6.74 -7.94 -3.34
C THR A 83 -7.05 -7.15 -2.09
N PHE A 84 -7.04 -7.85 -0.94
CA PHE A 84 -7.31 -7.29 0.38
C PHE A 84 -6.15 -7.65 1.29
N ALA A 85 -5.58 -6.67 1.97
CA ALA A 85 -4.49 -6.90 2.91
C ALA A 85 -4.78 -6.19 4.22
N GLU A 86 -4.86 -6.95 5.30
CA GLU A 86 -5.01 -6.42 6.65
C GLU A 86 -3.65 -6.44 7.33
N TYR A 87 -3.17 -5.28 7.77
CA TYR A 87 -1.87 -5.19 8.40
C TYR A 87 -1.77 -3.98 9.34
N GLU A 88 -0.81 -4.04 10.23
CA GLU A 88 -0.44 -2.94 11.12
C GLU A 88 0.95 -2.45 10.74
N LEU A 89 1.07 -1.16 10.58
CA LEU A 89 2.34 -0.49 10.34
C LEU A 89 2.68 0.35 11.58
N LYS A 90 3.91 0.25 12.06
CA LYS A 90 4.36 1.05 13.20
C LYS A 90 5.64 1.80 12.86
N VAL A 91 5.55 3.12 12.85
CA VAL A 91 6.68 4.02 12.62
C VAL A 91 6.66 5.18 13.60
N ASP A 92 7.84 5.63 14.00
CA ASP A 92 8.00 6.89 14.73
C ASP A 92 8.38 7.98 13.74
N MET A 93 7.72 9.13 13.86
CA MET A 93 8.00 10.29 13.04
C MET A 93 9.02 11.20 13.70
N LYS A 94 9.72 11.99 12.89
CA LYS A 94 10.73 12.95 13.38
C LYS A 94 10.15 14.04 14.28
N ASP A 95 8.84 14.33 14.16
CA ASP A 95 8.14 15.29 14.99
C ASP A 95 7.77 14.75 16.40
N GLY A 96 8.13 13.49 16.68
CA GLY A 96 7.83 12.83 17.95
C GLY A 96 6.52 12.05 17.99
N SER A 97 5.70 12.12 16.92
CA SER A 97 4.46 11.34 16.85
C SER A 97 4.75 9.91 16.44
N THR A 98 3.81 9.00 16.74
CA THR A 98 3.83 7.62 16.28
C THR A 98 2.68 7.39 15.32
N PHE A 99 2.96 6.83 14.15
CA PHE A 99 1.97 6.41 13.19
C PHE A 99 1.84 4.89 13.28
N ASN A 100 0.68 4.42 13.75
CA ASN A 100 0.46 2.98 13.96
C ASN A 100 -0.98 2.58 13.58
N PRO A 101 -1.36 2.74 12.29
CA PRO A 101 -2.69 2.36 11.87
C PRO A 101 -2.86 0.84 11.79
N LYS A 102 -4.03 0.38 12.22
CA LYS A 102 -4.57 -0.93 11.84
C LYS A 102 -5.40 -0.70 10.60
N GLN A 103 -4.95 -1.25 9.47
CA GLN A 103 -5.55 -0.89 8.20
C GLN A 103 -5.87 -2.07 7.31
N VAL A 104 -6.82 -1.85 6.41
CA VAL A 104 -7.10 -2.74 5.30
C VAL A 104 -6.79 -1.97 4.03
N GLN A 105 -5.92 -2.52 3.20
CA GLN A 105 -5.62 -1.99 1.88
C GLN A 105 -6.41 -2.80 0.86
N VAL A 106 -7.18 -2.11 0.02
CA VAL A 106 -7.92 -2.70 -1.09
C VAL A 106 -7.25 -2.24 -2.37
N THR A 107 -6.75 -3.19 -3.17
CA THR A 107 -6.08 -2.87 -4.42
C THR A 107 -6.87 -3.45 -5.59
N ARG A 108 -7.26 -2.59 -6.53
CA ARG A 108 -7.93 -2.99 -7.77
C ARG A 108 -6.89 -3.11 -8.87
N TRP A 109 -6.83 -4.29 -9.47
CA TRP A 109 -5.82 -4.68 -10.45
C TRP A 109 -6.37 -4.70 -11.87
N GLN A 110 -5.53 -4.31 -12.82
CA GLN A 110 -5.81 -4.44 -14.26
C GLN A 110 -4.52 -4.83 -14.96
N ASN A 111 -4.55 -5.96 -15.67
CA ASN A 111 -3.42 -6.48 -16.43
C ASN A 111 -2.13 -6.61 -15.58
N GLY A 112 -2.28 -7.07 -14.35
CA GLY A 112 -1.15 -7.25 -13.42
C GLY A 112 -0.58 -5.98 -12.82
N LYS A 113 -1.26 -4.84 -13.01
CA LYS A 113 -0.86 -3.55 -12.43
C LYS A 113 -1.94 -3.02 -11.49
N ALA A 114 -1.51 -2.39 -10.41
CA ALA A 114 -2.42 -1.75 -9.47
C ALA A 114 -2.96 -0.46 -10.09
N LYS A 115 -4.27 -0.36 -10.24
CA LYS A 115 -4.96 0.79 -10.82
C LYS A 115 -5.55 1.72 -9.77
N HIS A 116 -6.04 1.17 -8.66
CA HIS A 116 -6.64 1.93 -7.58
C HIS A 116 -6.28 1.26 -6.27
N VAL A 117 -5.62 1.99 -5.40
CA VAL A 117 -5.19 1.52 -4.08
C VAL A 117 -5.91 2.36 -3.03
N LEU A 118 -6.73 1.69 -2.21
CA LEU A 118 -7.55 2.35 -1.18
C LEU A 118 -7.10 1.86 0.19
N PHE A 119 -6.98 2.80 1.13
CA PHE A 119 -6.60 2.51 2.51
C PHE A 119 -7.79 2.79 3.42
N TYR A 120 -8.14 1.82 4.27
CA TYR A 120 -9.21 1.92 5.25
C TYR A 120 -8.64 1.81 6.65
N TYR A 121 -8.68 2.89 7.39
CA TYR A 121 -8.36 2.97 8.81
C TYR A 121 -9.03 4.22 9.37
N ASP A 122 -9.10 4.33 10.69
CA ASP A 122 -9.67 5.52 11.33
C ASP A 122 -8.56 6.57 11.50
N PRO A 123 -8.57 7.67 10.72
CA PRO A 123 -7.52 8.69 10.81
C PRO A 123 -7.50 9.42 12.17
N ALA A 124 -8.58 9.36 12.93
CA ALA A 124 -8.67 9.97 14.26
C ALA A 124 -7.99 9.14 15.35
N LYS A 125 -7.62 7.89 15.04
CA LYS A 125 -7.04 6.94 16.02
C LYS A 125 -5.62 6.51 15.69
N LEU A 126 -4.88 7.37 15.07
CA LEU A 126 -3.47 7.09 14.74
C LEU A 126 -2.54 7.29 15.93
#